data_e73c8f764452a6d4702015fc5d022abe
#
_entry.id   e73c8f764452a6d4702015fc5d022abe
#
_cell.length_a   1.000
_cell.length_b   1.000
_cell.length_c   1.000
_cell.angle_alpha   90.00
_cell.angle_beta   90.00
_cell.angle_gamma   90.00
#
_symmetry.space_group_name_H-M   'P 1'
#
loop_
_entity.id
_entity.type
_entity.pdbx_description
1 polymer ?
#
loop_
_entity_poly.entity_id
_entity_poly.type
_entity_poly.pdbx_seq_one_letter_code
_entity_poly.pdbx_strand_id
1 'polypeptide(L)'
;MATKGKRNIYVGPADHGHAGKPLNVEGKALGVVRPGALVAEAATGIDENAVAATIFGASRLWADKDQQRTKTVDDDWAINENMVAIRARSGEFLNVLVADAQTITKSGTPLSSNADGTLKIAVTPATVGVTSEEILAYSDEIITTSGVTLVRVVVA
;
A
#
# COMPACT_ATOMS: atom_id res chain seq x y z
N MET A 1 7.60 -9.17 -10.14
CA MET A 1 6.49 -8.22 -9.89
C MET A 1 6.26 -7.37 -11.14
N ALA A 2 5.02 -7.22 -11.59
CA ALA A 2 4.72 -6.37 -12.74
C ALA A 2 4.50 -4.92 -12.27
N THR A 3 5.44 -4.03 -12.55
CA THR A 3 5.35 -2.61 -12.12
C THR A 3 4.58 -1.73 -13.12
N LYS A 4 4.29 -2.27 -14.32
CA LYS A 4 3.61 -1.54 -15.42
C LYS A 4 4.19 -0.14 -15.66
N GLY A 5 5.50 0.00 -15.58
CA GLY A 5 6.21 1.27 -15.81
C GLY A 5 6.12 2.26 -14.63
N LYS A 6 5.57 1.87 -13.48
CA LYS A 6 5.57 2.70 -12.29
C LYS A 6 6.98 2.79 -11.69
N ARG A 7 7.38 3.99 -11.32
CA ARG A 7 8.75 4.29 -10.87
C ARG A 7 8.81 4.81 -9.44
N ASN A 8 7.70 5.26 -8.90
CA ASN A 8 7.61 5.86 -7.57
C ASN A 8 6.42 5.27 -6.80
N ILE A 9 6.55 5.23 -5.49
CA ILE A 9 5.46 4.84 -4.58
C ILE A 9 4.56 6.06 -4.35
N TYR A 10 5.12 7.18 -3.90
CA TYR A 10 4.35 8.42 -3.74
C TYR A 10 4.14 9.10 -5.10
N VAL A 11 2.90 9.39 -5.44
CA VAL A 11 2.53 10.03 -6.71
C VAL A 11 2.18 11.50 -6.50
N GLY A 12 1.54 11.84 -5.40
CA GLY A 12 1.25 13.23 -5.05
C GLY A 12 -0.11 13.42 -4.35
N PRO A 13 -0.39 14.65 -3.93
CA PRO A 13 -1.68 15.01 -3.39
C PRO A 13 -2.74 15.10 -4.50
N ALA A 14 -4.00 14.83 -4.16
CA ALA A 14 -5.13 15.02 -5.06
C ALA A 14 -5.39 16.51 -5.35
N ASP A 15 -5.01 17.37 -4.42
CA ASP A 15 -5.15 18.82 -4.52
C ASP A 15 -3.79 19.48 -4.74
N HIS A 16 -3.65 20.15 -5.88
CA HIS A 16 -2.46 20.90 -6.25
C HIS A 16 -2.17 22.13 -5.36
N GLY A 17 -3.08 22.49 -4.46
CA GLY A 17 -2.95 23.63 -3.56
C GLY A 17 -2.17 23.34 -2.27
N HIS A 18 -1.97 22.10 -1.91
CA HIS A 18 -1.30 21.68 -0.66
C HIS A 18 -0.09 20.81 -0.95
N ALA A 19 1.01 21.44 -1.33
CA ALA A 19 2.31 20.79 -1.54
C ALA A 19 2.99 20.39 -0.21
N GLY A 20 2.27 19.67 0.67
CA GLY A 20 2.88 19.03 1.84
C GLY A 20 3.62 17.77 1.41
N LYS A 21 4.89 17.63 1.81
CA LYS A 21 5.58 16.36 1.66
C LYS A 21 4.89 15.32 2.56
N PRO A 22 4.80 14.04 2.14
CA PRO A 22 4.29 13.00 3.02
C PRO A 22 5.19 12.87 4.24
N LEU A 23 4.63 12.44 5.36
CA LEU A 23 5.41 12.13 6.54
C LEU A 23 6.15 10.82 6.31
N ASN A 24 7.47 10.88 6.34
CA ASN A 24 8.31 9.69 6.29
C ASN A 24 8.51 9.13 7.70
N VAL A 25 8.43 7.81 7.80
CA VAL A 25 8.76 7.03 8.99
C VAL A 25 9.94 6.14 8.65
N GLU A 26 10.98 6.22 9.45
CA GLU A 26 12.20 5.43 9.26
C GLU A 26 12.31 4.36 10.33
N GLY A 27 12.79 3.18 9.96
CA GLY A 27 12.99 2.07 10.88
C GLY A 27 13.72 0.92 10.23
N LYS A 28 14.12 -0.06 11.03
CA LYS A 28 14.70 -1.29 10.51
C LYS A 28 13.63 -2.18 9.91
N ALA A 29 13.90 -2.73 8.75
CA ALA A 29 13.07 -3.80 8.19
C ALA A 29 13.23 -5.07 9.04
N LEU A 30 12.12 -5.57 9.59
CA LEU A 30 12.11 -6.79 10.41
C LEU A 30 12.07 -8.06 9.56
N GLY A 31 11.63 -7.94 8.32
CA GLY A 31 11.63 -8.97 7.29
C GLY A 31 12.04 -8.38 5.95
N VAL A 32 11.90 -9.15 4.90
CA VAL A 32 12.00 -8.63 3.53
C VAL A 32 10.73 -7.84 3.25
N VAL A 33 10.86 -6.55 2.93
CA VAL A 33 9.74 -5.65 2.69
C VAL A 33 9.77 -5.14 1.26
N ARG A 34 8.67 -5.29 0.57
CA ARG A 34 8.51 -4.85 -0.83
C ARG A 34 8.11 -3.38 -0.89
N PRO A 35 8.70 -2.55 -1.77
CA PRO A 35 8.20 -1.21 -2.01
C PRO A 35 6.72 -1.22 -2.44
N GLY A 36 5.93 -0.32 -1.88
CA GLY A 36 4.47 -0.27 -2.09
C GLY A 36 3.66 -1.21 -1.21
N ALA A 37 4.31 -2.05 -0.39
CA ALA A 37 3.60 -2.86 0.59
C ALA A 37 3.01 -2.00 1.71
N LEU A 38 1.83 -2.40 2.19
CA LEU A 38 1.28 -1.92 3.45
C LEU A 38 2.15 -2.45 4.58
N VAL A 39 2.65 -1.59 5.43
CA VAL A 39 3.57 -1.95 6.54
C VAL A 39 3.04 -1.45 7.87
N ALA A 40 3.53 -2.02 8.94
CA ALA A 40 3.21 -1.63 10.30
C ALA A 40 4.48 -1.41 11.12
N GLU A 41 4.46 -0.40 11.99
CA GLU A 41 5.52 -0.20 12.99
C GLU A 41 5.36 -1.22 14.12
N ALA A 42 6.47 -1.82 14.50
CA ALA A 42 6.62 -2.64 15.67
C ALA A 42 7.64 -2.00 16.63
N ALA A 43 7.77 -2.54 17.84
CA ALA A 43 8.66 -1.97 18.86
C ALA A 43 10.14 -1.87 18.42
N THR A 44 10.57 -2.70 17.48
CA THR A 44 11.97 -2.81 17.05
C THR A 44 12.19 -2.47 15.57
N GLY A 45 11.15 -2.14 14.82
CA GLY A 45 11.28 -1.83 13.40
C GLY A 45 9.95 -1.81 12.65
N ILE A 46 10.01 -2.06 11.36
CA ILE A 46 8.88 -2.01 10.43
C ILE A 46 8.80 -3.36 9.70
N ASP A 47 7.58 -3.90 9.58
CA ASP A 47 7.34 -5.14 8.84
C ASP A 47 6.11 -5.00 7.92
N GLU A 48 5.96 -5.91 6.97
CA GLU A 48 4.73 -5.97 6.17
C GLU A 48 3.52 -6.21 7.08
N ASN A 49 2.43 -5.50 6.80
CA ASN A 49 1.26 -5.54 7.66
C ASN A 49 0.51 -6.87 7.51
N ALA A 50 0.51 -7.66 8.57
CA ALA A 50 -0.22 -8.92 8.67
C ALA A 50 -1.65 -8.77 9.26
N VAL A 51 -2.14 -7.54 9.43
CA VAL A 51 -3.48 -7.30 9.99
C VAL A 51 -4.56 -7.61 8.96
N ALA A 52 -5.47 -8.49 9.32
CA ALA A 52 -6.59 -8.86 8.45
C ALA A 52 -7.55 -7.67 8.23
N ALA A 53 -8.20 -7.66 7.07
CA ALA A 53 -9.12 -6.58 6.65
C ALA A 53 -10.30 -6.35 7.59
N THR A 54 -10.71 -7.36 8.34
CA THR A 54 -11.83 -7.29 9.29
C THR A 54 -11.45 -6.68 10.63
N ILE A 55 -10.15 -6.41 10.86
CA ILE A 55 -9.64 -5.79 12.09
C ILE A 55 -9.38 -4.31 11.76
N PHE A 56 -10.18 -3.41 12.36
CA PHE A 56 -9.98 -1.97 12.20
C PHE A 56 -8.70 -1.52 12.91
N GLY A 57 -8.02 -0.54 12.32
CA GLY A 57 -6.77 0.00 12.83
C GLY A 57 -5.55 -0.49 12.09
N ALA A 58 -5.70 -1.02 10.88
CA ALA A 58 -4.57 -1.26 9.99
C ALA A 58 -3.77 0.03 9.79
N SER A 59 -2.47 -0.06 9.85
CA SER A 59 -1.58 1.08 9.61
C SER A 59 -1.80 1.64 8.20
N ARG A 60 -1.85 2.96 8.06
CA ARG A 60 -1.82 3.66 6.76
C ARG A 60 -0.39 4.06 6.42
N LEU A 61 0.50 3.09 6.49
CA LEU A 61 1.91 3.24 6.27
C LEU A 61 2.32 2.34 5.10
N TRP A 62 2.98 2.89 4.10
CA TRP A 62 3.40 2.13 2.91
C TRP A 62 4.91 2.24 2.73
N ALA A 63 5.56 1.12 2.45
CA ALA A 63 6.99 1.09 2.17
C ALA A 63 7.33 1.94 0.94
N ASP A 64 8.25 2.87 1.07
CA ASP A 64 8.84 3.59 -0.06
C ASP A 64 9.96 2.74 -0.67
N LYS A 65 10.45 3.14 -1.85
CA LYS A 65 11.68 2.60 -2.44
C LYS A 65 12.91 3.25 -1.80
N ASP A 66 14.04 2.58 -1.83
CA ASP A 66 15.29 3.14 -1.37
C ASP A 66 15.83 4.19 -2.36
N GLN A 67 15.46 5.46 -2.12
CA GLN A 67 15.88 6.58 -2.96
C GLN A 67 17.35 6.93 -2.79
N GLN A 68 17.95 6.63 -1.63
CA GLN A 68 19.32 7.00 -1.33
C GLN A 68 20.33 6.08 -2.05
N ARG A 69 19.96 4.82 -2.23
CA ARG A 69 20.80 3.82 -2.91
C ARG A 69 20.44 3.61 -4.38
N THR A 70 19.64 4.50 -4.94
CA THR A 70 19.17 4.42 -6.35
C THR A 70 18.43 3.13 -6.70
N LYS A 71 17.88 2.42 -5.70
CA LYS A 71 17.05 1.23 -5.92
C LYS A 71 15.73 1.60 -6.61
N THR A 72 15.19 0.65 -7.32
CA THR A 72 13.90 0.78 -8.02
C THR A 72 12.74 0.30 -7.14
N VAL A 73 11.53 0.37 -7.64
CA VAL A 73 10.34 -0.20 -6.96
C VAL A 73 10.32 -1.74 -6.99
N ASP A 74 11.23 -2.37 -7.73
CA ASP A 74 11.39 -3.82 -7.81
C ASP A 74 12.46 -4.35 -6.84
N ASP A 75 13.17 -3.46 -6.16
CA ASP A 75 14.24 -3.82 -5.22
C ASP A 75 13.70 -3.81 -3.80
N ASP A 76 13.58 -4.98 -3.21
CA ASP A 76 13.09 -5.15 -1.84
C ASP A 76 14.08 -4.59 -0.80
N TRP A 77 13.54 -4.16 0.33
CA TRP A 77 14.30 -3.91 1.54
C TRP A 77 14.72 -5.24 2.16
N ALA A 78 16.01 -5.44 2.38
CA ALA A 78 16.49 -6.62 3.07
C ALA A 78 16.26 -6.50 4.58
N ILE A 79 16.19 -7.63 5.26
CA ILE A 79 16.10 -7.67 6.72
C ILE A 79 17.24 -6.87 7.36
N ASN A 80 16.93 -6.10 8.39
CA ASN A 80 17.82 -5.17 9.10
C ASN A 80 18.29 -3.95 8.31
N GLU A 81 17.87 -3.75 7.07
CA GLU A 81 18.09 -2.47 6.38
C GLU A 81 17.29 -1.35 7.03
N ASN A 82 17.85 -0.14 7.05
CA ASN A 82 17.11 1.06 7.42
C ASN A 82 16.19 1.43 6.27
N MET A 83 14.92 1.19 6.45
CA MET A 83 13.88 1.45 5.46
C MET A 83 13.12 2.74 5.74
N VAL A 84 12.51 3.26 4.70
CA VAL A 84 11.62 4.41 4.76
C VAL A 84 10.22 3.97 4.38
N ALA A 85 9.25 4.37 5.17
CA ALA A 85 7.82 4.21 4.86
C ALA A 85 7.12 5.56 4.83
N ILE A 86 6.07 5.66 4.05
CA ILE A 86 5.27 6.87 3.85
C ILE A 86 4.00 6.73 4.67
N ARG A 87 3.78 7.67 5.59
CA ARG A 87 2.48 7.82 6.25
C ARG A 87 1.59 8.69 5.37
N ALA A 88 0.73 8.06 4.61
CA ALA A 88 -0.16 8.74 3.69
C ALA A 88 -1.40 9.32 4.40
N ARG A 89 -1.91 10.40 3.86
CA ARG A 89 -3.15 11.06 4.27
C ARG A 89 -4.27 10.69 3.30
N SER A 90 -5.51 10.81 3.77
CA SER A 90 -6.67 10.69 2.90
C SER A 90 -6.58 11.65 1.70
N GLY A 91 -6.86 11.14 0.51
CA GLY A 91 -6.78 11.90 -0.75
C GLY A 91 -5.41 11.90 -1.44
N GLU A 92 -4.36 11.36 -0.82
CA GLU A 92 -3.07 11.24 -1.49
C GLU A 92 -3.04 10.05 -2.46
N PHE A 93 -2.33 10.22 -3.58
CA PHE A 93 -2.14 9.17 -4.57
C PHE A 93 -0.86 8.40 -4.29
N LEU A 94 -0.98 7.08 -4.24
CA LEU A 94 0.12 6.14 -4.09
C LEU A 94 0.07 5.05 -5.15
N ASN A 95 1.22 4.44 -5.43
CA ASN A 95 1.31 3.15 -6.09
C ASN A 95 1.54 2.08 -5.01
N VAL A 96 0.55 1.22 -4.79
CA VAL A 96 0.58 0.21 -3.74
C VAL A 96 0.49 -1.19 -4.31
N LEU A 97 0.99 -2.17 -3.57
CA LEU A 97 0.89 -3.57 -3.97
C LEU A 97 -0.54 -4.08 -3.81
N VAL A 98 -1.09 -4.59 -4.89
CA VAL A 98 -2.37 -5.29 -4.92
C VAL A 98 -2.12 -6.77 -5.18
N ALA A 99 -2.84 -7.62 -4.47
CA ALA A 99 -2.73 -9.07 -4.55
C ALA A 99 -2.97 -9.60 -5.96
N ASP A 100 -2.55 -10.82 -6.20
CA ASP A 100 -2.82 -11.53 -7.46
C ASP A 100 -4.31 -11.75 -7.70
N ALA A 101 -4.68 -11.93 -8.95
CA ALA A 101 -6.03 -12.28 -9.41
C ALA A 101 -7.15 -11.30 -8.98
N GLN A 102 -6.82 -10.04 -8.72
CA GLN A 102 -7.82 -9.01 -8.48
C GLN A 102 -8.30 -8.41 -9.81
N THR A 103 -9.61 -8.40 -10.03
CA THR A 103 -10.22 -7.80 -11.23
C THR A 103 -10.94 -6.52 -10.86
N ILE A 104 -10.26 -5.39 -11.04
CA ILE A 104 -10.78 -4.05 -10.78
C ILE A 104 -11.41 -3.52 -12.06
N THR A 105 -12.74 -3.46 -12.10
CA THR A 105 -13.51 -3.11 -13.29
C THR A 105 -13.85 -1.64 -13.40
N LYS A 106 -13.67 -0.87 -12.32
CA LYS A 106 -13.93 0.58 -12.30
C LYS A 106 -12.99 1.31 -11.35
N SER A 107 -12.68 2.56 -11.67
CA SER A 107 -12.03 3.49 -10.74
C SER A 107 -12.94 3.73 -9.53
N GLY A 108 -12.35 3.93 -8.36
CA GLY A 108 -13.08 4.06 -7.10
C GLY A 108 -13.45 2.73 -6.45
N THR A 109 -12.94 1.60 -6.95
CA THR A 109 -13.14 0.30 -6.29
C THR A 109 -12.44 0.31 -4.93
N PRO A 110 -13.16 0.02 -3.82
CA PRO A 110 -12.58 0.02 -2.48
C PRO A 110 -11.62 -1.16 -2.29
N LEU A 111 -10.51 -0.88 -1.63
CA LEU A 111 -9.45 -1.85 -1.33
C LEU A 111 -9.22 -1.96 0.17
N SER A 112 -8.97 -3.16 0.63
CA SER A 112 -8.70 -3.52 2.03
C SER A 112 -7.41 -4.33 2.15
N SER A 113 -6.94 -4.53 3.39
CA SER A 113 -5.75 -5.35 3.66
C SER A 113 -5.96 -6.82 3.30
N ASN A 114 -4.98 -7.43 2.65
CA ASN A 114 -4.92 -8.87 2.39
C ASN A 114 -4.11 -9.64 3.45
N ALA A 115 -3.69 -8.97 4.53
CA ALA A 115 -2.90 -9.53 5.63
C ALA A 115 -1.48 -10.03 5.28
N ASP A 116 -0.96 -9.60 4.13
CA ASP A 116 0.39 -9.98 3.64
C ASP A 116 1.15 -8.77 3.06
N GLY A 117 0.79 -7.56 3.47
CA GLY A 117 1.34 -6.32 2.92
C GLY A 117 0.72 -5.91 1.58
N THR A 118 -0.13 -6.72 0.96
CA THR A 118 -0.86 -6.34 -0.26
C THR A 118 -2.28 -5.88 0.07
N LEU A 119 -2.90 -5.18 -0.87
CA LEU A 119 -4.32 -4.86 -0.83
C LEU A 119 -5.11 -5.82 -1.73
N LYS A 120 -6.37 -6.03 -1.39
CA LYS A 120 -7.37 -6.77 -2.20
C LYS A 120 -8.62 -5.92 -2.37
N ILE A 121 -9.50 -6.30 -3.29
CA ILE A 121 -10.83 -5.69 -3.38
C ILE A 121 -11.57 -5.96 -2.08
N ALA A 122 -12.06 -4.90 -1.45
CA ALA A 122 -12.79 -5.00 -0.19
C ALA A 122 -14.13 -5.70 -0.39
N VAL A 123 -14.44 -6.61 0.52
CA VAL A 123 -15.77 -7.23 0.57
C VAL A 123 -16.72 -6.22 1.24
N THR A 124 -17.64 -5.68 0.46
CA THR A 124 -18.74 -4.87 1.00
C THR A 124 -19.88 -5.82 1.35
N PRO A 125 -20.34 -5.86 2.60
CA PRO A 125 -21.38 -6.79 2.99
C PRO A 125 -22.68 -6.44 2.27
N ALA A 126 -23.08 -7.30 1.34
CA ALA A 126 -24.41 -7.26 0.75
C ALA A 126 -25.45 -8.01 1.61
N THR A 127 -25.02 -8.67 2.68
CA THR A 127 -25.85 -9.60 3.47
C THR A 127 -25.66 -9.35 4.96
N VAL A 128 -26.72 -9.40 5.71
CA VAL A 128 -26.72 -9.35 7.18
C VAL A 128 -25.83 -10.47 7.73
N GLY A 129 -24.85 -10.13 8.58
CA GLY A 129 -23.95 -11.09 9.23
C GLY A 129 -22.55 -11.18 8.63
N VAL A 130 -22.26 -10.49 7.53
CA VAL A 130 -20.89 -10.37 7.00
C VAL A 130 -20.20 -9.16 7.66
N THR A 131 -19.00 -9.38 8.20
CA THR A 131 -18.20 -8.31 8.81
C THR A 131 -17.70 -7.36 7.73
N SER A 132 -17.89 -6.05 7.94
CA SER A 132 -17.31 -5.02 7.07
C SER A 132 -15.79 -5.06 7.13
N GLU A 133 -15.15 -4.91 5.99
CA GLU A 133 -13.70 -4.72 5.92
C GLU A 133 -13.35 -3.23 6.03
N GLU A 134 -12.20 -2.94 6.66
CA GLU A 134 -11.65 -1.58 6.67
C GLU A 134 -11.17 -1.19 5.28
N ILE A 135 -11.68 -0.07 4.76
CA ILE A 135 -11.25 0.47 3.48
C ILE A 135 -10.03 1.35 3.71
N LEU A 136 -8.90 0.98 3.10
CA LEU A 136 -7.63 1.69 3.20
C LEU A 136 -7.38 2.62 2.01
N ALA A 137 -7.89 2.26 0.84
CA ALA A 137 -7.70 3.02 -0.39
C ALA A 137 -8.81 2.72 -1.40
N TYR A 138 -8.88 3.56 -2.43
CA TYR A 138 -9.72 3.35 -3.60
C TYR A 138 -8.83 3.24 -4.84
N SER A 139 -9.09 2.28 -5.71
CA SER A 139 -8.35 2.15 -6.97
C SER A 139 -8.59 3.35 -7.88
N ASP A 140 -7.52 3.91 -8.44
CA ASP A 140 -7.59 4.93 -9.49
C ASP A 140 -7.37 4.32 -10.89
N GLU A 141 -7.20 3.01 -10.96
CA GLU A 141 -6.97 2.29 -12.22
C GLU A 141 -7.97 1.15 -12.40
N ILE A 142 -8.27 0.87 -13.67
CA ILE A 142 -9.00 -0.33 -14.10
C ILE A 142 -7.95 -1.37 -14.52
N ILE A 143 -7.90 -2.49 -13.82
CA ILE A 143 -6.85 -3.48 -14.01
C ILE A 143 -7.27 -4.87 -13.52
N THR A 144 -6.82 -5.90 -14.22
CA THR A 144 -6.77 -7.27 -13.69
C THR A 144 -5.31 -7.58 -13.34
N THR A 145 -5.04 -7.89 -12.08
CA THR A 145 -3.70 -8.23 -11.63
C THR A 145 -3.32 -9.65 -12.04
N SER A 146 -2.11 -9.80 -12.56
CA SER A 146 -1.46 -11.10 -12.80
C SER A 146 -0.17 -11.11 -11.99
N GLY A 147 -0.18 -11.83 -10.90
CA GLY A 147 0.79 -11.68 -9.81
C GLY A 147 0.56 -10.40 -8.98
N VAL A 148 1.31 -10.27 -7.90
CA VAL A 148 1.31 -9.04 -7.08
C VAL A 148 1.76 -7.86 -7.96
N THR A 149 0.96 -6.81 -8.00
CA THR A 149 1.13 -5.71 -8.96
C THR A 149 1.00 -4.36 -8.27
N LEU A 150 1.84 -3.38 -8.64
CA LEU A 150 1.68 -1.99 -8.22
C LEU A 150 0.49 -1.35 -8.97
N VAL A 151 -0.48 -0.88 -8.21
CA VAL A 151 -1.69 -0.20 -8.69
C VAL A 151 -1.76 1.20 -8.09
N ARG A 152 -2.11 2.19 -8.90
CA ARG A 152 -2.33 3.54 -8.40
C ARG A 152 -3.66 3.60 -7.67
N VAL A 153 -3.61 4.16 -6.46
CA VAL A 153 -4.76 4.31 -5.56
C VAL A 153 -4.83 5.70 -4.98
N VAL A 154 -6.01 6.05 -4.49
CA VAL A 154 -6.26 7.20 -3.61
C VAL A 154 -6.45 6.67 -2.19
N VAL A 155 -5.72 7.17 -1.23
CA VAL A 155 -5.83 6.78 0.19
C VAL A 155 -7.18 7.23 0.75
N ALA A 156 -7.86 6.33 1.48
CA ALA A 156 -9.18 6.58 2.07
C ALA A 156 -9.14 7.51 3.28
#